data_1f4ade9bf34368009b70755a6e448389
#
_entry.id   1f4ade9bf34368009b70755a6e448389
#
_cell.length_a   1.000
_cell.length_b   1.000
_cell.length_c   1.000
_cell.angle_alpha   90.00
_cell.angle_beta   90.00
_cell.angle_gamma   90.00
#
_symmetry.space_group_name_H-M   'P 1'
#
loop_
_entity.id
_entity.type
_entity.pdbx_description
1 polymer ?
#
loop_
_entity_poly.entity_id
_entity_poly.type
_entity_poly.pdbx_seq_one_letter_code
_entity_poly.pdbx_strand_id
1 'polypeptide(L)'
;MYGIFMESWVILKNYGGTGFLLLLYVIALGYLLIREKNKYVRSIFVYAPMLLIFGFLFPVSRKLYVAVLNEGNTYYRVLWLLPVSITLAYTGCSVIYRLRKRFERNARWISYAGALVGVAVIMLAGEYVYNSPHISKAENAYHLPQEVIDICDTIEANEGEISYNYATFPGDLVYYVRQYRTDIGLSYGRDMVEPVWGYGIWNEAYMAIEGTDEIKAEELVEITRRFPDEARASRFIILRDSKPIDQPLDELGLTFLGQFGQYKLYEDPVVTERMKEIY
;
A
#
# COMPACT_ATOMS: atom_id res chain seq x y z
N MET A 1 -14.13 -18.63 17.51
CA MET A 1 -15.09 -17.57 17.06
C MET A 1 -14.82 -16.21 17.70
N TYR A 2 -14.51 -16.15 19.01
CA TYR A 2 -14.22 -14.89 19.70
C TYR A 2 -13.02 -14.11 19.08
N GLY A 3 -11.94 -14.80 18.74
CA GLY A 3 -10.77 -14.15 18.10
C GLY A 3 -11.13 -13.51 16.75
N ILE A 4 -11.91 -14.19 15.92
CA ILE A 4 -12.36 -13.68 14.61
C ILE A 4 -13.23 -12.42 14.77
N PHE A 5 -14.12 -12.41 15.77
CA PHE A 5 -14.92 -11.23 16.09
C PHE A 5 -14.01 -10.06 16.52
N MET A 6 -13.04 -10.32 17.41
CA MET A 6 -12.12 -9.28 17.87
C MET A 6 -11.26 -8.69 16.76
N GLU A 7 -10.78 -9.53 15.83
CA GLU A 7 -10.07 -9.03 14.65
C GLU A 7 -10.97 -8.13 13.79
N SER A 8 -12.19 -8.55 13.48
CA SER A 8 -13.15 -7.73 12.72
C SER A 8 -13.48 -6.43 13.47
N TRP A 9 -13.59 -6.47 14.80
CA TRP A 9 -13.81 -5.28 15.62
C TRP A 9 -12.64 -4.30 15.55
N VAL A 10 -11.39 -4.80 15.65
CA VAL A 10 -10.18 -3.97 15.52
C VAL A 10 -10.10 -3.32 14.14
N ILE A 11 -10.40 -4.08 13.09
CA ILE A 11 -10.43 -3.55 11.72
C ILE A 11 -11.49 -2.44 11.60
N LEU A 12 -12.70 -2.64 12.11
CA LEU A 12 -13.75 -1.62 12.09
C LEU A 12 -13.35 -0.36 12.87
N LYS A 13 -12.69 -0.53 14.02
CA LYS A 13 -12.18 0.58 14.82
C LYS A 13 -11.11 1.36 14.06
N ASN A 14 -10.16 0.67 13.44
CA ASN A 14 -9.11 1.29 12.64
C ASN A 14 -9.66 2.00 11.40
N TYR A 15 -10.69 1.42 10.75
CA TYR A 15 -11.40 2.06 9.64
C TYR A 15 -12.01 3.43 10.04
N GLY A 16 -12.44 3.57 11.28
CA GLY A 16 -12.98 4.82 11.80
C GLY A 16 -11.95 5.87 12.21
N GLY A 17 -10.66 5.58 12.11
CA GLY A 17 -9.57 6.47 12.53
C GLY A 17 -9.72 6.89 13.99
N THR A 18 -9.85 8.20 14.27
CA THR A 18 -10.09 8.74 15.63
C THR A 18 -11.40 8.28 16.27
N GLY A 19 -12.29 7.62 15.50
CA GLY A 19 -13.61 7.20 15.94
C GLY A 19 -14.69 8.28 15.85
N PHE A 20 -14.35 9.54 15.65
CA PHE A 20 -15.32 10.63 15.58
C PHE A 20 -16.26 10.50 14.37
N LEU A 21 -15.72 10.13 13.21
CA LEU A 21 -16.49 9.89 11.99
C LEU A 21 -17.48 8.73 12.14
N LEU A 22 -17.06 7.62 12.76
CA LEU A 22 -17.95 6.49 13.05
C LEU A 22 -19.05 6.87 14.03
N LEU A 23 -18.74 7.63 15.05
CA LEU A 23 -19.73 8.13 16.00
C LEU A 23 -20.79 8.98 15.31
N LEU A 24 -20.37 9.93 14.47
CA LEU A 24 -21.28 10.75 13.67
C LEU A 24 -22.14 9.89 12.74
N TYR A 25 -21.55 8.86 12.12
CA TYR A 25 -22.26 7.95 11.26
C TYR A 25 -23.35 7.17 12.00
N VAL A 26 -23.04 6.64 13.18
CA VAL A 26 -24.02 5.94 14.03
C VAL A 26 -25.16 6.88 14.43
N ILE A 27 -24.84 8.14 14.81
CA ILE A 27 -25.85 9.15 15.13
C ILE A 27 -26.73 9.44 13.91
N ALA A 28 -26.12 9.55 12.71
CA ALA A 28 -26.84 9.78 11.47
C ALA A 28 -27.78 8.62 11.12
N LEU A 29 -27.32 7.36 11.27
CA LEU A 29 -28.16 6.16 11.08
C LEU A 29 -29.36 6.18 12.04
N GLY A 30 -29.12 6.47 13.33
CA GLY A 30 -30.18 6.58 14.34
C GLY A 30 -31.19 7.69 14.02
N TYR A 31 -30.69 8.87 13.60
CA TYR A 31 -31.56 9.97 13.18
C TYR A 31 -32.43 9.56 11.97
N LEU A 32 -31.86 8.99 10.93
CA LEU A 32 -32.59 8.56 9.73
C LEU A 32 -33.57 7.44 10.05
N LEU A 33 -33.20 6.50 10.91
CA LEU A 33 -34.11 5.42 11.36
C LEU A 33 -35.38 5.97 11.99
N ILE A 34 -35.27 7.03 12.80
CA ILE A 34 -36.38 7.62 13.52
C ILE A 34 -37.16 8.63 12.65
N ARG A 35 -36.48 9.47 11.87
CA ARG A 35 -37.04 10.65 11.23
C ARG A 35 -37.36 10.51 9.76
N GLU A 36 -36.67 9.60 9.05
CA GLU A 36 -36.90 9.39 7.62
C GLU A 36 -38.16 8.55 7.40
N LYS A 37 -39.06 8.98 6.52
CA LYS A 37 -40.29 8.27 6.18
C LYS A 37 -40.23 7.55 4.86
N ASN A 38 -39.30 7.95 3.97
CA ASN A 38 -39.12 7.31 2.68
C ASN A 38 -38.47 5.94 2.84
N LYS A 39 -39.20 4.88 2.49
CA LYS A 39 -38.73 3.50 2.62
C LYS A 39 -37.49 3.20 1.80
N TYR A 40 -37.33 3.80 0.62
CA TYR A 40 -36.16 3.59 -0.24
C TYR A 40 -34.91 4.21 0.36
N VAL A 41 -35.04 5.44 0.87
CA VAL A 41 -33.95 6.13 1.59
C VAL A 41 -33.52 5.34 2.82
N ARG A 42 -34.49 4.84 3.62
CA ARG A 42 -34.19 4.00 4.78
C ARG A 42 -33.51 2.69 4.38
N SER A 43 -33.93 2.08 3.27
CA SER A 43 -33.30 0.84 2.79
C SER A 43 -31.82 1.06 2.44
N ILE A 44 -31.51 2.13 1.71
CA ILE A 44 -30.15 2.40 1.23
C ILE A 44 -29.25 2.95 2.36
N PHE A 45 -29.74 3.93 3.13
CA PHE A 45 -28.88 4.66 4.08
C PHE A 45 -28.98 4.17 5.52
N VAL A 46 -29.87 3.26 5.82
CA VAL A 46 -30.01 2.71 7.18
C VAL A 46 -29.88 1.20 7.17
N TYR A 47 -30.78 0.49 6.50
CA TYR A 47 -30.84 -0.98 6.63
C TYR A 47 -29.67 -1.68 5.95
N ALA A 48 -29.27 -1.24 4.75
CA ALA A 48 -28.12 -1.84 4.05
C ALA A 48 -26.79 -1.63 4.82
N PRO A 49 -26.47 -0.42 5.29
CA PRO A 49 -25.29 -0.21 6.13
C PRO A 49 -25.31 -0.98 7.46
N MET A 50 -26.46 -1.03 8.13
CA MET A 50 -26.59 -1.82 9.36
C MET A 50 -26.36 -3.30 9.11
N LEU A 51 -26.90 -3.85 8.00
CA LEU A 51 -26.69 -5.22 7.60
C LEU A 51 -25.22 -5.49 7.25
N LEU A 52 -24.57 -4.55 6.55
CA LEU A 52 -23.12 -4.65 6.22
C LEU A 52 -22.26 -4.65 7.48
N ILE A 53 -22.50 -3.74 8.43
CA ILE A 53 -21.74 -3.68 9.68
C ILE A 53 -21.95 -4.95 10.49
N PHE A 54 -23.21 -5.38 10.64
CA PHE A 54 -23.54 -6.62 11.34
C PHE A 54 -22.89 -7.83 10.69
N GLY A 55 -23.05 -7.97 9.35
CA GLY A 55 -22.44 -9.04 8.58
C GLY A 55 -20.91 -9.03 8.66
N PHE A 56 -20.29 -7.83 8.64
CA PHE A 56 -18.85 -7.68 8.79
C PHE A 56 -18.34 -8.17 10.16
N LEU A 57 -19.06 -7.86 11.22
CA LEU A 57 -18.69 -8.28 12.59
C LEU A 57 -19.04 -9.75 12.86
N PHE A 58 -19.92 -10.36 12.07
CA PHE A 58 -20.37 -11.72 12.31
C PHE A 58 -19.29 -12.73 11.89
N PRO A 59 -18.77 -13.57 12.81
CA PRO A 59 -17.61 -14.42 12.54
C PRO A 59 -17.80 -15.44 11.40
N VAL A 60 -19.07 -15.88 11.17
CA VAL A 60 -19.38 -16.83 10.08
C VAL A 60 -19.23 -16.16 8.72
N SER A 61 -19.63 -14.91 8.58
CA SER A 61 -19.48 -14.17 7.32
C SER A 61 -18.02 -14.06 6.90
N ARG A 62 -17.11 -13.78 7.86
CA ARG A 62 -15.67 -13.74 7.59
C ARG A 62 -15.12 -15.11 7.19
N LYS A 63 -15.53 -16.19 7.89
CA LYS A 63 -15.12 -17.53 7.52
C LYS A 63 -15.59 -17.91 6.10
N LEU A 64 -16.82 -17.55 5.76
CA LEU A 64 -17.36 -17.80 4.43
C LEU A 64 -16.60 -17.00 3.37
N TYR A 65 -16.31 -15.72 3.64
CA TYR A 65 -15.52 -14.86 2.75
C TYR A 65 -14.15 -15.47 2.46
N VAL A 66 -13.42 -15.86 3.50
CA VAL A 66 -12.10 -16.50 3.36
C VAL A 66 -12.20 -17.84 2.62
N ALA A 67 -13.23 -18.66 2.91
CA ALA A 67 -13.40 -19.95 2.24
C ALA A 67 -13.70 -19.82 0.74
N VAL A 68 -14.41 -18.76 0.34
CA VAL A 68 -14.80 -18.54 -1.07
C VAL A 68 -13.72 -17.84 -1.86
N LEU A 69 -13.10 -16.81 -1.28
CA LEU A 69 -12.15 -15.92 -1.99
C LEU A 69 -10.69 -16.25 -1.69
N ASN A 70 -10.43 -17.12 -0.70
CA ASN A 70 -9.09 -17.43 -0.19
C ASN A 70 -8.25 -16.20 0.22
N GLU A 71 -8.92 -15.09 0.59
CA GLU A 71 -8.29 -13.80 0.88
C GLU A 71 -8.77 -13.22 2.21
N GLY A 72 -8.20 -13.70 3.33
CA GLY A 72 -8.54 -13.17 4.66
C GLY A 72 -8.11 -11.71 4.88
N ASN A 73 -7.00 -11.31 4.28
CA ASN A 73 -6.39 -9.99 4.48
C ASN A 73 -7.17 -8.84 3.80
N THR A 74 -7.97 -9.14 2.79
CA THR A 74 -8.76 -8.14 2.06
C THR A 74 -10.17 -7.95 2.61
N TYR A 75 -10.55 -8.67 3.66
CA TYR A 75 -11.88 -8.60 4.24
C TYR A 75 -12.31 -7.19 4.67
N TYR A 76 -11.38 -6.33 5.08
CA TYR A 76 -11.66 -4.94 5.42
C TYR A 76 -12.28 -4.12 4.27
N ARG A 77 -12.09 -4.54 3.00
CA ARG A 77 -12.65 -3.87 1.82
C ARG A 77 -14.18 -3.86 1.81
N VAL A 78 -14.81 -4.80 2.53
CA VAL A 78 -16.28 -4.79 2.72
C VAL A 78 -16.75 -3.48 3.33
N LEU A 79 -15.95 -2.84 4.19
CA LEU A 79 -16.27 -1.55 4.81
C LEU A 79 -16.31 -0.39 3.80
N TRP A 80 -15.65 -0.52 2.64
CA TRP A 80 -15.69 0.50 1.57
C TRP A 80 -17.09 0.63 0.93
N LEU A 81 -17.93 -0.40 1.09
CA LEU A 81 -19.33 -0.35 0.64
C LEU A 81 -20.22 0.52 1.54
N LEU A 82 -19.74 0.97 2.71
CA LEU A 82 -20.49 1.84 3.59
C LEU A 82 -20.58 3.26 3.00
N PRO A 83 -21.78 3.77 2.71
CA PRO A 83 -21.96 5.10 2.13
C PRO A 83 -21.85 6.20 3.19
N VAL A 84 -20.73 6.24 3.95
CA VAL A 84 -20.54 7.10 5.12
C VAL A 84 -20.75 8.58 4.75
N SER A 85 -19.98 9.08 3.78
CA SER A 85 -20.01 10.50 3.40
C SER A 85 -21.39 10.94 2.89
N ILE A 86 -22.01 10.11 2.04
CA ILE A 86 -23.31 10.41 1.46
C ILE A 86 -24.41 10.40 2.54
N THR A 87 -24.36 9.43 3.48
CA THR A 87 -25.31 9.35 4.60
C THR A 87 -25.19 10.56 5.51
N LEU A 88 -23.98 10.99 5.85
CA LEU A 88 -23.75 12.19 6.67
C LEU A 88 -24.23 13.44 5.96
N ALA A 89 -23.93 13.62 4.68
CA ALA A 89 -24.38 14.76 3.88
C ALA A 89 -25.93 14.80 3.80
N TYR A 90 -26.58 13.68 3.49
CA TYR A 90 -28.03 13.58 3.43
C TYR A 90 -28.68 13.92 4.79
N THR A 91 -28.10 13.37 5.87
CA THR A 91 -28.57 13.65 7.22
C THR A 91 -28.46 15.14 7.56
N GLY A 92 -27.31 15.75 7.29
CA GLY A 92 -27.10 17.19 7.49
C GLY A 92 -28.10 18.04 6.72
N CYS A 93 -28.28 17.77 5.42
CA CYS A 93 -29.26 18.45 4.59
C CYS A 93 -30.71 18.26 5.13
N SER A 94 -31.04 17.04 5.57
CA SER A 94 -32.38 16.78 6.16
C SER A 94 -32.63 17.56 7.43
N VAL A 95 -31.62 17.66 8.30
CA VAL A 95 -31.69 18.47 9.54
C VAL A 95 -31.88 19.93 9.20
N ILE A 96 -31.04 20.50 8.31
CA ILE A 96 -31.13 21.91 7.88
C ILE A 96 -32.50 22.19 7.26
N TYR A 97 -33.00 21.33 6.38
CA TYR A 97 -34.32 21.51 5.76
C TYR A 97 -35.42 21.55 6.78
N ARG A 98 -35.44 20.67 7.79
CA ARG A 98 -36.45 20.67 8.87
C ARG A 98 -36.37 21.90 9.74
N LEU A 99 -35.16 22.35 10.08
CA LEU A 99 -34.95 23.58 10.86
C LEU A 99 -35.44 24.82 10.09
N ARG A 100 -35.14 24.91 8.79
CA ARG A 100 -35.66 26.00 7.92
C ARG A 100 -37.18 26.05 7.89
N LYS A 101 -37.81 24.86 7.77
CA LYS A 101 -39.30 24.79 7.78
C LYS A 101 -39.89 25.14 9.13
N ARG A 102 -39.18 24.89 10.23
CA ARG A 102 -39.62 25.24 11.57
C ARG A 102 -39.46 26.73 11.89
N PHE A 103 -38.41 27.36 11.33
CA PHE A 103 -38.03 28.74 11.59
C PHE A 103 -38.00 29.56 10.31
N GLU A 104 -39.12 29.71 9.62
CA GLU A 104 -39.19 30.31 8.28
C GLU A 104 -38.63 31.75 8.22
N ARG A 105 -38.86 32.56 9.28
CA ARG A 105 -38.32 33.92 9.38
C ARG A 105 -36.79 33.97 9.29
N ASN A 106 -36.10 32.94 9.74
CA ASN A 106 -34.62 32.87 9.80
C ASN A 106 -34.04 31.83 8.84
N ALA A 107 -34.80 31.37 7.86
CA ALA A 107 -34.42 30.26 6.98
C ALA A 107 -33.06 30.44 6.27
N ARG A 108 -32.72 31.67 5.85
CA ARG A 108 -31.42 31.96 5.21
C ARG A 108 -30.28 31.81 6.19
N TRP A 109 -30.39 32.37 7.38
CA TRP A 109 -29.36 32.26 8.42
C TRP A 109 -29.14 30.82 8.87
N ILE A 110 -30.21 30.03 8.98
CA ILE A 110 -30.12 28.60 9.29
C ILE A 110 -29.33 27.85 8.21
N SER A 111 -29.52 28.21 6.94
CA SER A 111 -28.72 27.58 5.85
C SER A 111 -27.24 27.91 5.94
N TYR A 112 -26.88 29.18 6.18
CA TYR A 112 -25.48 29.58 6.33
C TYR A 112 -24.83 28.98 7.59
N ALA A 113 -25.54 29.03 8.72
CA ALA A 113 -25.07 28.41 9.95
C ALA A 113 -24.89 26.89 9.79
N GLY A 114 -25.86 26.22 9.14
CA GLY A 114 -25.78 24.80 8.86
C GLY A 114 -24.59 24.42 7.93
N ALA A 115 -24.35 25.22 6.91
CA ALA A 115 -23.18 25.03 6.03
C ALA A 115 -21.88 25.25 6.81
N LEU A 116 -21.77 26.29 7.60
CA LEU A 116 -20.59 26.57 8.44
C LEU A 116 -20.33 25.42 9.43
N VAL A 117 -21.35 24.94 10.11
CA VAL A 117 -21.24 23.79 11.03
C VAL A 117 -20.83 22.55 10.27
N GLY A 118 -21.38 22.30 9.06
CA GLY A 118 -20.97 21.17 8.23
C GLY A 118 -19.50 21.22 7.86
N VAL A 119 -18.98 22.38 7.45
CA VAL A 119 -17.56 22.59 7.17
C VAL A 119 -16.70 22.36 8.43
N ALA A 120 -17.12 22.95 9.55
CA ALA A 120 -16.41 22.77 10.82
C ALA A 120 -16.35 21.30 11.26
N VAL A 121 -17.45 20.55 11.09
CA VAL A 121 -17.49 19.10 11.39
C VAL A 121 -16.52 18.33 10.50
N ILE A 122 -16.47 18.63 9.20
CA ILE A 122 -15.53 17.98 8.26
C ILE A 122 -14.08 18.28 8.68
N MET A 123 -13.78 19.55 9.01
CA MET A 123 -12.42 19.95 9.44
C MET A 123 -11.98 19.28 10.75
N LEU A 124 -12.92 19.08 11.70
CA LEU A 124 -12.63 18.45 12.98
C LEU A 124 -12.60 16.92 12.91
N ALA A 125 -13.35 16.33 11.98
CA ALA A 125 -13.42 14.88 11.80
C ALA A 125 -12.30 14.32 10.91
N GLY A 126 -11.72 15.18 10.07
CA GLY A 126 -10.65 14.78 9.14
C GLY A 126 -9.25 14.97 9.72
N GLU A 127 -8.32 14.23 9.19
CA GLU A 127 -6.89 14.50 9.37
C GLU A 127 -6.42 15.49 8.30
N TYR A 128 -5.57 16.43 8.71
CA TYR A 128 -5.03 17.42 7.80
C TYR A 128 -3.92 16.75 6.98
N VAL A 129 -4.27 16.30 5.79
CA VAL A 129 -3.38 15.51 4.93
C VAL A 129 -2.06 16.23 4.66
N TYR A 130 -2.10 17.56 4.49
CA TYR A 130 -0.89 18.37 4.22
C TYR A 130 0.07 18.53 5.41
N ASN A 131 -0.35 18.20 6.62
CA ASN A 131 0.51 18.15 7.81
C ASN A 131 0.89 16.73 8.20
N SER A 132 0.52 15.75 7.38
CA SER A 132 0.81 14.34 7.64
C SER A 132 2.31 14.11 7.50
N PRO A 133 2.94 13.33 8.40
CA PRO A 133 4.32 12.88 8.23
C PRO A 133 4.51 12.00 6.98
N HIS A 134 3.41 11.61 6.33
CA HIS A 134 3.40 10.81 5.11
C HIS A 134 3.43 11.63 3.82
N ILE A 135 3.43 12.97 3.91
CA ILE A 135 3.53 13.86 2.76
C ILE A 135 4.86 14.61 2.86
N SER A 136 5.78 14.26 2.00
CA SER A 136 7.01 15.01 1.77
C SER A 136 6.93 15.74 0.44
N LYS A 137 7.71 16.83 0.30
CA LYS A 137 7.92 17.45 -1.01
C LYS A 137 8.68 16.45 -1.89
N ALA A 138 8.19 16.19 -3.07
CA ALA A 138 8.89 15.35 -4.02
C ALA A 138 10.25 15.97 -4.42
N GLU A 139 11.29 15.17 -4.44
CA GLU A 139 12.65 15.57 -4.80
C GLU A 139 12.79 15.67 -6.32
N ASN A 140 12.01 14.91 -7.06
CA ASN A 140 12.03 14.83 -8.52
C ASN A 140 10.62 14.72 -9.12
N ALA A 141 10.54 14.82 -10.45
CA ALA A 141 9.27 14.74 -11.19
C ALA A 141 8.56 13.37 -11.09
N TYR A 142 9.29 12.31 -10.77
CA TYR A 142 8.76 10.95 -10.68
C TYR A 142 8.21 10.61 -9.29
N HIS A 143 8.47 11.44 -8.27
CA HIS A 143 8.10 11.19 -6.87
C HIS A 143 8.71 9.89 -6.30
N LEU A 144 9.92 9.56 -6.75
CA LEU A 144 10.68 8.38 -6.34
C LEU A 144 11.95 8.80 -5.58
N PRO A 145 12.55 7.91 -4.76
CA PRO A 145 13.88 8.14 -4.22
C PRO A 145 14.88 8.38 -5.35
N GLN A 146 15.71 9.41 -5.21
CA GLN A 146 16.66 9.80 -6.26
C GLN A 146 17.67 8.68 -6.55
N GLU A 147 18.05 7.92 -5.52
CA GLU A 147 18.97 6.78 -5.65
C GLU A 147 18.43 5.71 -6.62
N VAL A 148 17.11 5.48 -6.63
CA VAL A 148 16.50 4.51 -7.57
C VAL A 148 16.66 4.97 -9.00
N ILE A 149 16.44 6.27 -9.25
CA ILE A 149 16.57 6.87 -10.59
C ILE A 149 18.03 6.73 -11.05
N ASP A 150 18.97 7.19 -10.22
CA ASP A 150 20.40 7.18 -10.55
C ASP A 150 20.95 5.75 -10.78
N ILE A 151 20.51 4.78 -9.98
CA ILE A 151 20.86 3.36 -10.17
C ILE A 151 20.28 2.84 -11.49
N CYS A 152 19.00 3.06 -11.76
CA CYS A 152 18.36 2.59 -12.98
C CYS A 152 18.97 3.23 -14.24
N ASP A 153 19.26 4.52 -14.21
CA ASP A 153 19.92 5.24 -15.31
C ASP A 153 21.36 4.73 -15.52
N THR A 154 22.05 4.35 -14.44
CA THR A 154 23.39 3.73 -14.54
C THR A 154 23.31 2.33 -15.13
N ILE A 155 22.30 1.54 -14.78
CA ILE A 155 22.05 0.24 -15.40
C ILE A 155 21.79 0.43 -16.90
N GLU A 156 20.94 1.37 -17.30
CA GLU A 156 20.67 1.69 -18.71
C GLU A 156 21.94 2.09 -19.46
N ALA A 157 22.77 2.93 -18.88
CA ALA A 157 24.03 3.37 -19.49
C ALA A 157 25.01 2.22 -19.71
N ASN A 158 24.86 1.11 -18.97
CA ASN A 158 25.70 -0.08 -19.06
C ASN A 158 25.01 -1.27 -19.78
N GLU A 159 23.81 -1.08 -20.34
CA GLU A 159 23.08 -2.16 -21.04
C GLU A 159 23.85 -2.75 -22.23
N GLY A 160 24.50 -1.90 -23.01
CA GLY A 160 25.16 -2.30 -24.24
C GLY A 160 24.14 -2.82 -25.27
N GLU A 161 24.37 -4.01 -25.80
CA GLU A 161 23.47 -4.65 -26.78
C GLU A 161 22.33 -5.47 -26.12
N ILE A 162 22.32 -5.58 -24.78
CA ILE A 162 21.36 -6.40 -24.04
C ILE A 162 20.16 -5.51 -23.65
N SER A 163 19.02 -5.73 -24.29
CA SER A 163 17.82 -4.91 -24.13
C SER A 163 16.98 -5.22 -22.88
N TYR A 164 17.25 -6.30 -22.17
CA TYR A 164 16.54 -6.69 -20.96
C TYR A 164 17.50 -7.21 -19.91
N ASN A 165 17.59 -6.50 -18.81
CA ASN A 165 18.53 -6.79 -17.73
C ASN A 165 17.81 -7.28 -16.48
N TYR A 166 18.36 -8.30 -15.84
CA TYR A 166 17.95 -8.71 -14.50
C TYR A 166 18.86 -8.09 -13.45
N ALA A 167 18.24 -7.64 -12.37
CA ALA A 167 18.95 -7.04 -11.25
C ALA A 167 18.36 -7.49 -9.90
N THR A 168 19.23 -7.65 -8.92
CA THR A 168 18.85 -7.95 -7.54
C THR A 168 18.97 -6.67 -6.72
N PHE A 169 17.83 -6.15 -6.25
CA PHE A 169 17.72 -4.94 -5.46
C PHE A 169 17.41 -5.25 -4.00
N PRO A 170 17.84 -4.42 -3.04
CA PRO A 170 17.35 -4.46 -1.67
C PRO A 170 15.83 -4.26 -1.59
N GLY A 171 15.19 -4.89 -0.60
CA GLY A 171 13.73 -4.94 -0.48
C GLY A 171 13.04 -3.57 -0.44
N ASP A 172 13.67 -2.55 0.12
CA ASP A 172 13.14 -1.18 0.19
C ASP A 172 13.12 -0.45 -1.17
N LEU A 173 13.94 -0.86 -2.14
CA LEU A 173 13.96 -0.27 -3.49
C LEU A 173 13.03 -1.00 -4.48
N VAL A 174 12.71 -2.26 -4.25
CA VAL A 174 11.93 -3.12 -5.16
C VAL A 174 10.61 -2.49 -5.61
N TYR A 175 9.94 -1.75 -4.72
CA TYR A 175 8.67 -1.08 -5.03
C TYR A 175 8.80 0.02 -6.08
N TYR A 176 9.94 0.71 -6.09
CA TYR A 176 10.15 1.93 -6.88
C TYR A 176 10.73 1.63 -8.25
N VAL A 177 11.55 0.58 -8.36
CA VAL A 177 12.22 0.23 -9.63
C VAL A 177 11.21 0.03 -10.75
N ARG A 178 10.16 -0.77 -10.54
CA ARG A 178 9.12 -1.02 -11.54
C ARG A 178 8.22 0.18 -11.85
N GLN A 179 8.21 1.20 -10.99
CA GLN A 179 7.52 2.45 -11.28
C GLN A 179 8.33 3.34 -12.22
N TYR A 180 9.66 3.22 -12.18
CA TYR A 180 10.56 4.00 -13.02
C TYR A 180 10.90 3.28 -14.33
N ARG A 181 11.31 2.00 -14.26
CA ARG A 181 11.74 1.18 -15.40
C ARG A 181 11.04 -0.18 -15.39
N THR A 182 10.44 -0.56 -16.51
CA THR A 182 9.75 -1.85 -16.68
C THR A 182 10.61 -2.90 -17.39
N ASP A 183 11.69 -2.51 -17.98
CA ASP A 183 12.67 -3.32 -18.71
C ASP A 183 13.75 -3.93 -17.81
N ILE A 184 13.81 -3.53 -16.52
CA ILE A 184 14.66 -4.18 -15.53
C ILE A 184 13.87 -5.30 -14.86
N GLY A 185 14.28 -6.55 -15.07
CA GLY A 185 13.78 -7.73 -14.37
C GLY A 185 14.29 -7.76 -12.94
N LEU A 186 13.43 -8.13 -12.00
CA LEU A 186 13.81 -8.26 -10.59
C LEU A 186 13.89 -9.72 -10.19
N SER A 187 14.90 -10.10 -9.41
CA SER A 187 15.06 -11.45 -8.86
C SER A 187 13.93 -11.84 -7.92
N TYR A 188 13.31 -10.87 -7.27
CA TYR A 188 12.13 -11.02 -6.43
C TYR A 188 11.27 -9.75 -6.48
N GLY A 189 10.00 -9.90 -6.16
CA GLY A 189 9.02 -8.81 -6.15
C GLY A 189 8.58 -8.45 -4.74
N ARG A 190 7.55 -7.59 -4.66
CA ARG A 190 6.98 -7.15 -3.39
C ARG A 190 6.31 -8.28 -2.60
N ASP A 191 5.93 -9.37 -3.25
CA ASP A 191 5.42 -10.59 -2.63
C ASP A 191 6.38 -11.19 -1.60
N MET A 192 7.69 -10.99 -1.78
CA MET A 192 8.71 -11.39 -0.82
C MET A 192 8.93 -10.34 0.28
N VAL A 193 8.79 -9.07 -0.05
CA VAL A 193 9.06 -7.95 0.86
C VAL A 193 7.89 -7.66 1.80
N GLU A 194 6.65 -7.91 1.35
CA GLU A 194 5.44 -7.73 2.16
C GLU A 194 4.97 -9.06 2.76
N PRO A 195 5.18 -9.31 4.06
CA PRO A 195 4.73 -10.55 4.72
C PRO A 195 3.22 -10.79 4.62
N VAL A 196 2.45 -9.72 4.36
CA VAL A 196 0.98 -9.74 4.26
C VAL A 196 0.49 -10.60 3.10
N TRP A 197 1.27 -10.74 2.04
CA TRP A 197 0.88 -11.52 0.86
C TRP A 197 0.99 -13.03 1.07
N GLY A 198 1.78 -13.49 2.07
CA GLY A 198 1.76 -14.85 2.60
C GLY A 198 1.94 -15.98 1.58
N TYR A 199 2.53 -15.68 0.41
CA TYR A 199 2.68 -16.66 -0.65
C TYR A 199 3.66 -17.79 -0.31
N GLY A 200 4.39 -17.68 0.82
CA GLY A 200 5.24 -18.74 1.32
C GLY A 200 6.29 -19.24 0.33
N ILE A 201 6.50 -18.52 -0.75
CA ILE A 201 7.46 -18.88 -1.79
C ILE A 201 8.85 -18.51 -1.28
N TRP A 202 9.67 -19.52 -1.08
CA TRP A 202 11.08 -19.34 -0.80
C TRP A 202 11.77 -18.69 -2.01
N ASN A 203 12.46 -17.59 -1.78
CA ASN A 203 13.28 -16.94 -2.80
C ASN A 203 14.71 -16.83 -2.30
N GLU A 204 15.61 -17.54 -2.96
CA GLU A 204 17.02 -17.63 -2.56
C GLU A 204 17.72 -16.28 -2.61
N ALA A 205 17.46 -15.46 -3.64
CA ALA A 205 18.08 -14.16 -3.80
C ALA A 205 17.62 -13.17 -2.70
N TYR A 206 16.33 -13.21 -2.30
CA TYR A 206 15.84 -12.45 -1.17
C TYR A 206 16.51 -12.85 0.13
N MET A 207 16.61 -14.17 0.38
CA MET A 207 17.22 -14.68 1.61
C MET A 207 18.69 -14.38 1.71
N ALA A 208 19.43 -14.39 0.59
CA ALA A 208 20.85 -14.05 0.57
C ALA A 208 21.10 -12.57 0.92
N ILE A 209 20.20 -11.66 0.53
CA ILE A 209 20.36 -10.22 0.83
C ILE A 209 19.70 -9.83 2.13
N GLU A 210 18.44 -10.25 2.36
CA GLU A 210 17.62 -9.72 3.47
C GLU A 210 17.48 -10.70 4.63
N GLY A 211 17.59 -11.99 4.38
CA GLY A 211 17.30 -13.04 5.37
C GLY A 211 18.44 -13.31 6.38
N THR A 212 19.60 -12.67 6.21
CA THR A 212 20.78 -12.88 7.06
C THR A 212 21.24 -11.57 7.69
N ASP A 213 21.91 -11.63 8.86
CA ASP A 213 22.51 -10.45 9.49
C ASP A 213 23.76 -9.98 8.74
N GLU A 214 24.49 -10.91 8.11
CA GLU A 214 25.68 -10.68 7.31
C GLU A 214 25.54 -11.39 5.97
N ILE A 215 25.81 -10.69 4.86
CA ILE A 215 25.78 -11.27 3.51
C ILE A 215 27.00 -12.14 3.31
N LYS A 216 26.77 -13.37 2.82
CA LYS A 216 27.84 -14.26 2.34
C LYS A 216 28.05 -14.02 0.85
N ALA A 217 29.15 -13.35 0.53
CA ALA A 217 29.41 -12.84 -0.82
C ALA A 217 29.48 -13.95 -1.87
N GLU A 218 30.18 -15.06 -1.59
CA GLU A 218 30.28 -16.20 -2.51
C GLU A 218 28.90 -16.83 -2.77
N GLU A 219 28.10 -17.04 -1.71
CA GLU A 219 26.74 -17.60 -1.82
C GLU A 219 25.82 -16.66 -2.63
N LEU A 220 25.88 -15.35 -2.35
CA LEU A 220 25.10 -14.36 -3.09
C LEU A 220 25.43 -14.38 -4.58
N VAL A 221 26.73 -14.37 -4.94
CA VAL A 221 27.19 -14.39 -6.32
C VAL A 221 26.77 -15.70 -7.02
N GLU A 222 26.90 -16.84 -6.35
CA GLU A 222 26.44 -18.12 -6.89
C GLU A 222 24.92 -18.08 -7.19
N ILE A 223 24.12 -17.62 -6.23
CA ILE A 223 22.66 -17.52 -6.37
C ILE A 223 22.29 -16.58 -7.52
N THR A 224 22.86 -15.39 -7.57
CA THR A 224 22.51 -14.38 -8.59
C THR A 224 22.89 -14.81 -10.00
N ARG A 225 23.93 -15.67 -10.16
CA ARG A 225 24.35 -16.26 -11.43
C ARG A 225 23.42 -17.36 -11.98
N ARG A 226 22.60 -17.98 -11.13
CA ARG A 226 21.74 -19.12 -11.50
C ARG A 226 20.26 -18.94 -11.24
N PHE A 227 19.85 -17.95 -10.46
CA PHE A 227 18.47 -17.77 -10.01
C PHE A 227 17.76 -16.67 -10.79
N PRO A 228 16.48 -16.86 -11.21
CA PRO A 228 15.68 -18.09 -11.10
C PRO A 228 16.06 -19.16 -12.11
N ASP A 229 16.75 -18.80 -13.15
CA ASP A 229 17.39 -19.66 -14.17
C ASP A 229 18.53 -18.88 -14.86
N GLU A 230 19.32 -19.56 -15.70
CA GLU A 230 20.49 -18.95 -16.34
C GLU A 230 20.16 -17.77 -17.27
N ALA A 231 18.98 -17.80 -17.90
CA ALA A 231 18.53 -16.72 -18.80
C ALA A 231 18.00 -15.50 -18.04
N ARG A 232 17.69 -15.65 -16.76
CA ARG A 232 17.20 -14.59 -15.87
C ARG A 232 18.12 -14.34 -14.69
N ALA A 233 19.36 -14.73 -14.80
CA ALA A 233 20.41 -14.45 -13.82
C ALA A 233 20.60 -12.93 -13.66
N SER A 234 20.90 -12.48 -12.45
CA SER A 234 21.08 -11.06 -12.17
C SER A 234 22.43 -10.57 -12.66
N ARG A 235 22.42 -9.76 -13.69
CA ARG A 235 23.59 -9.05 -14.18
C ARG A 235 24.03 -7.95 -13.21
N PHE A 236 23.08 -7.30 -12.55
CA PHE A 236 23.35 -6.21 -11.62
C PHE A 236 22.95 -6.60 -10.21
N ILE A 237 23.77 -6.23 -9.24
CA ILE A 237 23.58 -6.49 -7.82
C ILE A 237 23.69 -5.19 -7.07
N ILE A 238 22.65 -4.84 -6.32
CA ILE A 238 22.61 -3.63 -5.50
C ILE A 238 22.62 -4.04 -4.02
N LEU A 239 23.52 -3.49 -3.24
CA LEU A 239 23.65 -3.75 -1.81
C LEU A 239 23.57 -2.46 -1.00
N ARG A 240 22.97 -2.52 0.20
CA ARG A 240 23.09 -1.44 1.19
C ARG A 240 24.48 -1.40 1.79
N ASP A 241 25.07 -0.22 1.84
CA ASP A 241 26.38 -0.02 2.47
C ASP A 241 26.37 -0.32 3.98
N SER A 242 25.19 -0.16 4.61
CA SER A 242 25.02 -0.45 6.04
C SER A 242 24.94 -1.94 6.37
N LYS A 243 24.78 -2.82 5.36
CA LYS A 243 24.65 -4.26 5.60
C LYS A 243 26.02 -4.93 5.55
N PRO A 244 26.44 -5.65 6.61
CA PRO A 244 27.71 -6.34 6.64
C PRO A 244 27.79 -7.38 5.52
N ILE A 245 28.97 -7.48 4.92
CA ILE A 245 29.33 -8.50 3.93
C ILE A 245 30.70 -9.07 4.31
N ASP A 246 30.84 -10.38 4.23
CA ASP A 246 32.04 -11.08 4.70
C ASP A 246 33.30 -10.83 3.84
N GLN A 247 33.12 -10.55 2.54
CA GLN A 247 34.21 -10.13 1.65
C GLN A 247 33.68 -9.20 0.55
N PRO A 248 34.52 -8.29 0.02
CA PRO A 248 34.14 -7.39 -1.06
C PRO A 248 33.79 -8.15 -2.35
N LEU A 249 32.74 -7.69 -3.07
CA LEU A 249 32.28 -8.34 -4.31
C LEU A 249 33.27 -8.19 -5.49
N ASP A 250 34.10 -7.16 -5.48
CA ASP A 250 35.16 -6.96 -6.48
C ASP A 250 36.23 -8.02 -6.40
N GLU A 251 36.53 -8.58 -5.22
CA GLU A 251 37.43 -9.73 -5.04
C GLU A 251 36.87 -11.01 -5.68
N LEU A 252 35.55 -11.11 -5.85
CA LEU A 252 34.86 -12.20 -6.56
C LEU A 252 34.67 -11.93 -8.06
N GLY A 253 35.29 -10.88 -8.58
CA GLY A 253 35.30 -10.53 -9.98
C GLY A 253 34.14 -9.72 -10.47
N LEU A 254 33.28 -9.13 -9.57
CA LEU A 254 32.27 -8.18 -9.94
C LEU A 254 32.88 -6.80 -10.17
N THR A 255 32.29 -6.04 -11.08
CA THR A 255 32.70 -4.67 -11.37
C THR A 255 31.88 -3.69 -10.56
N PHE A 256 32.53 -2.87 -9.72
CA PHE A 256 31.86 -1.79 -9.01
C PHE A 256 31.55 -0.65 -10.00
N LEU A 257 30.25 -0.30 -10.14
CA LEU A 257 29.81 0.75 -11.05
C LEU A 257 29.59 2.09 -10.37
N GLY A 258 29.28 2.11 -9.07
CA GLY A 258 29.08 3.35 -8.33
C GLY A 258 28.39 3.18 -6.99
N GLN A 259 28.40 4.29 -6.22
CA GLN A 259 27.67 4.40 -4.97
C GLN A 259 26.61 5.51 -5.09
N PHE A 260 25.37 5.18 -4.71
CA PHE A 260 24.19 6.04 -4.81
C PHE A 260 23.56 6.14 -3.42
N GLY A 261 23.83 7.23 -2.71
CA GLY A 261 23.45 7.37 -1.31
C GLY A 261 24.02 6.23 -0.47
N GLN A 262 23.15 5.41 0.09
CA GLN A 262 23.54 4.23 0.89
C GLN A 262 23.63 2.92 0.11
N TYR A 263 23.57 2.96 -1.21
CA TYR A 263 23.56 1.77 -2.06
C TYR A 263 24.79 1.71 -2.95
N LYS A 264 25.33 0.52 -3.11
CA LYS A 264 26.43 0.20 -4.02
C LYS A 264 25.91 -0.66 -5.15
N LEU A 265 26.24 -0.30 -6.37
CA LEU A 265 25.87 -1.02 -7.59
C LEU A 265 27.09 -1.77 -8.14
N TYR A 266 26.89 -3.04 -8.42
CA TYR A 266 27.88 -3.91 -9.05
C TYR A 266 27.31 -4.57 -10.30
N GLU A 267 28.16 -4.82 -11.29
CA GLU A 267 27.87 -5.63 -12.47
C GLU A 267 28.65 -6.96 -12.39
N ASP A 268 28.01 -8.06 -12.75
CA ASP A 268 28.67 -9.35 -12.90
C ASP A 268 29.07 -9.57 -14.38
N PRO A 269 30.38 -9.49 -14.72
CA PRO A 269 30.84 -9.68 -16.09
C PRO A 269 30.55 -11.09 -16.63
N VAL A 270 30.51 -12.11 -15.75
CA VAL A 270 30.23 -13.49 -16.16
C VAL A 270 28.80 -13.62 -16.67
N VAL A 271 27.86 -12.98 -15.99
CA VAL A 271 26.46 -12.93 -16.43
C VAL A 271 26.33 -12.08 -17.69
N THR A 272 27.03 -10.95 -17.76
CA THR A 272 27.04 -10.07 -18.94
C THR A 272 27.48 -10.82 -20.21
N GLU A 273 28.58 -11.54 -20.18
CA GLU A 273 29.06 -12.33 -21.35
C GLU A 273 28.07 -13.44 -21.72
N ARG A 274 27.52 -14.15 -20.73
CA ARG A 274 26.48 -15.17 -20.97
C ARG A 274 25.23 -14.57 -21.64
N MET A 275 24.78 -13.41 -21.22
CA MET A 275 23.60 -12.76 -21.81
C MET A 275 23.83 -12.35 -23.26
N LYS A 276 25.03 -11.95 -23.64
CA LYS A 276 25.38 -11.67 -25.05
C LYS A 276 25.31 -12.89 -25.94
N GLU A 277 25.49 -14.10 -25.39
CA GLU A 277 25.36 -15.35 -26.14
C GLU A 277 23.90 -15.80 -26.30
N ILE A 278 23.02 -15.39 -25.39
CA ILE A 278 21.60 -15.79 -25.36
C ILE A 278 20.73 -14.84 -26.19
N TYR A 279 21.04 -13.55 -26.18
CA TYR A 279 20.26 -12.49 -26.82
C TYR A 279 21.03 -11.82 -27.95
#